data_15a99998cc2bd65723c27ec1005a6eb7
#
_entry.id   15a99998cc2bd65723c27ec1005a6eb7
#
_cell.length_a   1.000
_cell.length_b   1.000
_cell.length_c   1.000
_cell.angle_alpha   90.00
_cell.angle_beta   90.00
_cell.angle_gamma   90.00
#
_symmetry.space_group_name_H-M   'P 1'
#
loop_
_entity.id
_entity.type
_entity.pdbx_description
1 polymer ?
#
loop_
_entity_poly.entity_id
_entity_poly.type
_entity_poly.pdbx_seq_one_letter_code
_entity_poly.pdbx_strand_id
1 'polypeptide(L)'
;LAEAYLKVINLGTEDIMENNERFHNKLTNGVTVEFSIEGRSKGINASLLDVVNPENNSFWVVNQLVVREHNNEKRFDVVIFINGLPLVFIELKSAADEKATLRRAFTQIQNYKNAVPSIFYYNSICIITDGIDAAASSLSAPFSRFLTWKAPSKDNDASIAEEPQFSMAADVPV
;
A
#
# COMPACT_ATOMS: atom_id res chain seq x y z
N LEU A 1 -13.69 -3.42 -17.45
CA LEU A 1 -12.65 -2.72 -16.67
C LEU A 1 -13.22 -1.54 -15.90
N ALA A 2 -13.95 -0.59 -16.54
CA ALA A 2 -14.50 0.59 -15.87
C ALA A 2 -15.44 0.24 -14.70
N GLU A 3 -16.33 -0.75 -14.88
CA GLU A 3 -17.22 -1.20 -13.81
C GLU A 3 -16.47 -1.81 -12.63
N ALA A 4 -15.46 -2.65 -12.87
CA ALA A 4 -14.63 -3.21 -11.82
C ALA A 4 -13.92 -2.10 -11.04
N TYR A 5 -13.31 -1.14 -11.74
CA TYR A 5 -12.67 0.01 -11.14
C TYR A 5 -13.62 0.81 -10.24
N LEU A 6 -14.82 1.15 -10.74
CA LEU A 6 -15.82 1.89 -9.95
C LEU A 6 -16.26 1.12 -8.70
N LYS A 7 -16.37 -0.21 -8.79
CA LYS A 7 -16.71 -1.05 -7.63
C LYS A 7 -15.59 -1.07 -6.59
N VAL A 8 -14.33 -0.94 -7.01
CA VAL A 8 -13.19 -0.88 -6.08
C VAL A 8 -13.14 0.45 -5.35
N ILE A 9 -13.24 1.59 -6.09
CA ILE A 9 -13.07 2.93 -5.54
C ILE A 9 -14.30 3.45 -4.77
N ASN A 10 -15.49 2.94 -5.07
CA ASN A 10 -16.69 3.33 -4.34
C ASN A 10 -16.80 2.57 -3.02
N LEU A 11 -16.33 3.20 -1.95
CA LEU A 11 -16.32 2.64 -0.59
C LEU A 11 -17.51 3.15 0.25
N GLY A 12 -18.10 4.29 -0.10
CA GLY A 12 -19.43 4.74 0.32
C GLY A 12 -19.51 5.39 1.71
N THR A 13 -18.40 5.71 2.36
CA THR A 13 -18.35 6.41 3.65
C THR A 13 -17.18 7.39 3.71
N GLU A 14 -17.17 8.28 4.70
CA GLU A 14 -16.06 9.20 4.97
C GLU A 14 -15.11 8.64 6.06
N ASP A 15 -15.52 7.59 6.76
CA ASP A 15 -14.70 6.97 7.81
C ASP A 15 -13.56 6.17 7.21
N ILE A 16 -12.33 6.49 7.63
CA ILE A 16 -11.11 5.89 7.10
C ILE A 16 -11.03 4.38 7.43
N MET A 17 -11.45 3.99 8.63
CA MET A 17 -11.34 2.59 9.06
C MET A 17 -12.42 1.73 8.40
N GLU A 18 -13.64 2.25 8.29
CA GLU A 18 -14.72 1.56 7.61
C GLU A 18 -14.42 1.38 6.10
N ASN A 19 -13.89 2.42 5.44
CA ASN A 19 -13.47 2.32 4.04
C ASN A 19 -12.32 1.34 3.86
N ASN A 20 -11.34 1.35 4.75
CA ASN A 20 -10.22 0.42 4.69
C ASN A 20 -10.70 -1.03 4.88
N GLU A 21 -11.60 -1.31 5.82
CA GLU A 21 -12.22 -2.63 6.01
C GLU A 21 -12.98 -3.07 4.76
N ARG A 22 -13.82 -2.20 4.19
CA ARG A 22 -14.55 -2.48 2.95
C ARG A 22 -13.62 -2.76 1.78
N PHE A 23 -12.51 -2.02 1.69
CA PHE A 23 -11.50 -2.26 0.68
C PHE A 23 -10.80 -3.62 0.89
N HIS A 24 -10.40 -3.96 2.11
CA HIS A 24 -9.77 -5.25 2.42
C HIS A 24 -10.69 -6.43 2.10
N ASN A 25 -11.98 -6.30 2.32
CA ASN A 25 -12.97 -7.30 1.91
C ASN A 25 -12.98 -7.49 0.38
N LYS A 26 -12.88 -6.40 -0.38
CA LYS A 26 -12.78 -6.46 -1.86
C LYS A 26 -11.42 -7.03 -2.31
N LEU A 27 -10.33 -6.66 -1.63
CA LEU A 27 -8.99 -7.15 -1.92
C LEU A 27 -8.89 -8.67 -1.75
N THR A 28 -9.54 -9.20 -0.69
CA THR A 28 -9.51 -10.63 -0.35
C THR A 28 -10.49 -11.44 -1.19
N ASN A 29 -11.72 -10.93 -1.38
CA ASN A 29 -12.81 -11.68 -2.00
C ASN A 29 -13.00 -11.35 -3.49
N GLY A 30 -12.31 -10.33 -4.00
CA GLY A 30 -12.52 -9.81 -5.34
C GLY A 30 -13.80 -8.96 -5.44
N VAL A 31 -14.11 -8.55 -6.67
CA VAL A 31 -15.33 -7.79 -7.00
C VAL A 31 -16.09 -8.50 -8.11
N THR A 32 -17.38 -8.68 -7.93
CA THR A 32 -18.23 -9.28 -8.98
C THR A 32 -18.51 -8.21 -10.03
N VAL A 33 -18.16 -8.50 -11.29
CA VAL A 33 -18.47 -7.68 -12.46
C VAL A 33 -19.39 -8.43 -13.41
N GLU A 34 -20.28 -7.71 -14.05
CA GLU A 34 -21.20 -8.30 -15.02
C GLU A 34 -20.66 -8.14 -16.43
N PHE A 35 -20.67 -9.23 -17.17
CA PHE A 35 -20.34 -9.25 -18.59
C PHE A 35 -21.55 -9.75 -19.39
N SER A 36 -21.82 -9.10 -20.50
CA SER A 36 -22.76 -9.61 -21.48
C SER A 36 -22.01 -10.42 -22.53
N ILE A 37 -22.29 -11.72 -22.59
CA ILE A 37 -21.77 -12.63 -23.61
C ILE A 37 -22.97 -13.16 -24.37
N GLU A 38 -23.04 -12.92 -25.69
CA GLU A 38 -24.13 -13.36 -26.56
C GLU A 38 -25.51 -12.96 -26.04
N GLY A 39 -25.64 -11.74 -25.46
CA GLY A 39 -26.93 -11.25 -24.95
C GLY A 39 -27.35 -11.81 -23.59
N ARG A 40 -26.50 -12.62 -22.95
CA ARG A 40 -26.72 -13.13 -21.59
C ARG A 40 -25.77 -12.45 -20.60
N SER A 41 -26.32 -11.88 -19.53
CA SER A 41 -25.51 -11.34 -18.44
C SER A 41 -24.95 -12.48 -17.60
N LYS A 42 -23.62 -12.45 -17.34
CA LYS A 42 -22.91 -13.38 -16.47
C LYS A 42 -22.07 -12.59 -15.50
N GLY A 43 -22.26 -12.86 -14.21
CA GLY A 43 -21.39 -12.34 -13.15
C GLY A 43 -20.07 -13.14 -13.09
N ILE A 44 -18.95 -12.43 -13.09
CA ILE A 44 -17.61 -13.01 -12.91
C ILE A 44 -16.96 -12.31 -11.73
N ASN A 45 -16.37 -13.07 -10.82
CA ASN A 45 -15.58 -12.49 -9.73
C ASN A 45 -14.18 -12.15 -10.23
N ALA A 46 -13.81 -10.87 -10.15
CA ALA A 46 -12.49 -10.36 -10.54
C ALA A 46 -11.64 -10.15 -9.29
N SER A 47 -10.52 -10.85 -9.19
CA SER A 47 -9.52 -10.63 -8.15
C SER A 47 -8.76 -9.33 -8.43
N LEU A 48 -8.44 -8.58 -7.38
CA LEU A 48 -7.66 -7.34 -7.48
C LEU A 48 -6.14 -7.61 -7.54
N LEU A 49 -5.72 -8.76 -6.99
CA LEU A 49 -4.34 -9.24 -7.01
C LEU A 49 -4.32 -10.70 -7.47
N ASP A 50 -3.34 -11.05 -8.30
CA ASP A 50 -3.01 -12.44 -8.60
C ASP A 50 -1.92 -12.89 -7.61
N VAL A 51 -2.33 -13.58 -6.56
CA VAL A 51 -1.39 -14.10 -5.53
C VAL A 51 -0.77 -15.44 -5.91
N VAL A 52 -1.35 -16.12 -6.91
CA VAL A 52 -0.85 -17.41 -7.41
C VAL A 52 0.29 -17.21 -8.40
N ASN A 53 0.13 -16.22 -9.29
CA ASN A 53 1.14 -15.84 -10.27
C ASN A 53 1.46 -14.35 -10.07
N PRO A 54 2.33 -14.00 -9.10
CA PRO A 54 2.60 -12.60 -8.74
C PRO A 54 3.11 -11.74 -9.89
N GLU A 55 3.75 -12.35 -10.88
CA GLU A 55 4.26 -11.70 -12.10
C GLU A 55 3.14 -11.11 -13.00
N ASN A 56 1.90 -11.54 -12.81
CA ASN A 56 0.74 -10.95 -13.50
C ASN A 56 0.34 -9.59 -12.93
N ASN A 57 0.89 -9.21 -11.77
CA ASN A 57 0.61 -7.91 -11.17
C ASN A 57 1.61 -6.85 -11.65
N SER A 58 1.14 -5.61 -11.69
CA SER A 58 1.97 -4.43 -11.94
C SER A 58 2.43 -3.85 -10.60
N PHE A 59 3.74 -3.66 -10.44
CA PHE A 59 4.34 -3.09 -9.23
C PHE A 59 5.00 -1.75 -9.55
N TRP A 60 4.67 -0.72 -8.76
CA TRP A 60 5.27 0.59 -8.86
C TRP A 60 5.73 1.07 -7.49
N VAL A 61 6.96 1.53 -7.39
CA VAL A 61 7.50 2.21 -6.21
C VAL A 61 7.62 3.68 -6.54
N VAL A 62 6.85 4.50 -5.82
CA VAL A 62 6.84 5.96 -6.02
C VAL A 62 7.43 6.62 -4.78
N ASN A 63 8.53 7.35 -4.98
CA ASN A 63 9.13 8.17 -3.92
C ASN A 63 8.58 9.61 -3.99
N GLN A 64 8.52 10.25 -2.84
CA GLN A 64 8.10 11.65 -2.68
C GLN A 64 6.75 11.97 -3.33
N LEU A 65 5.79 11.03 -3.21
CA LEU A 65 4.44 11.20 -3.74
C LEU A 65 3.73 12.35 -3.05
N VAL A 66 3.30 13.35 -3.82
CA VAL A 66 2.50 14.46 -3.32
C VAL A 66 1.01 14.14 -3.47
N VAL A 67 0.30 14.16 -2.37
CA VAL A 67 -1.16 13.97 -2.32
C VAL A 67 -1.83 15.25 -1.83
N ARG A 68 -2.86 15.69 -2.57
CA ARG A 68 -3.67 16.85 -2.23
C ARG A 68 -5.10 16.41 -1.96
N GLU A 69 -5.62 16.83 -0.82
CA GLU A 69 -7.01 16.57 -0.45
C GLU A 69 -7.57 17.78 0.27
N HIS A 70 -8.65 18.37 -0.27
CA HIS A 70 -9.18 19.64 0.17
C HIS A 70 -8.09 20.75 0.19
N ASN A 71 -7.84 21.35 1.35
CA ASN A 71 -6.81 22.38 1.54
C ASN A 71 -5.47 21.80 2.07
N ASN A 72 -5.36 20.48 2.16
CA ASN A 72 -4.16 19.80 2.65
C ASN A 72 -3.32 19.26 1.51
N GLU A 73 -2.00 19.37 1.69
CA GLU A 73 -1.02 18.72 0.85
C GLU A 73 -0.04 17.93 1.74
N LYS A 74 0.22 16.69 1.38
CA LYS A 74 1.19 15.84 2.08
C LYS A 74 2.08 15.15 1.06
N ARG A 75 3.36 15.01 1.43
CA ARG A 75 4.36 14.33 0.62
C ARG A 75 4.81 13.09 1.37
N PHE A 76 4.49 11.94 0.77
CA PHE A 76 4.85 10.63 1.29
C PHE A 76 6.27 10.27 0.85
N ASP A 77 7.06 9.67 1.72
CA ASP A 77 8.43 9.30 1.39
C ASP A 77 8.46 8.20 0.33
N VAL A 78 7.79 7.07 0.58
CA VAL A 78 7.65 5.99 -0.40
C VAL A 78 6.26 5.39 -0.33
N VAL A 79 5.64 5.18 -1.50
CA VAL A 79 4.37 4.46 -1.66
C VAL A 79 4.55 3.36 -2.69
N ILE A 80 4.14 2.14 -2.34
CA ILE A 80 4.14 1.02 -3.27
C ILE A 80 2.73 0.78 -3.76
N PHE A 81 2.59 0.81 -5.07
CA PHE A 81 1.35 0.51 -5.77
C PHE A 81 1.42 -0.90 -6.34
N ILE A 82 0.35 -1.66 -6.18
CA ILE A 82 0.16 -2.94 -6.85
C ILE A 82 -1.14 -2.85 -7.65
N ASN A 83 -1.08 -3.08 -8.94
CA ASN A 83 -2.19 -2.92 -9.88
C ASN A 83 -2.87 -1.52 -9.78
N GLY A 84 -2.06 -0.48 -9.50
CA GLY A 84 -2.55 0.89 -9.34
C GLY A 84 -3.16 1.20 -7.97
N LEU A 85 -3.19 0.25 -7.03
CA LEU A 85 -3.69 0.42 -5.68
C LEU A 85 -2.54 0.77 -4.73
N PRO A 86 -2.60 1.88 -3.95
CA PRO A 86 -1.55 2.30 -3.02
C PRO A 86 -1.59 1.46 -1.73
N LEU A 87 -1.01 0.27 -1.79
CA LEU A 87 -1.15 -0.72 -0.72
C LEU A 87 -0.15 -0.51 0.43
N VAL A 88 1.06 -0.02 0.15
CA VAL A 88 2.12 0.09 1.16
C VAL A 88 2.59 1.53 1.29
N PHE A 89 2.60 2.05 2.51
CA PHE A 89 3.18 3.34 2.85
C PHE A 89 4.42 3.13 3.71
N ILE A 90 5.54 3.75 3.31
CA ILE A 90 6.80 3.68 4.04
C ILE A 90 7.20 5.11 4.41
N GLU A 91 7.33 5.38 5.71
CA GLU A 91 7.81 6.64 6.23
C GLU A 91 9.26 6.47 6.73
N LEU A 92 10.14 7.31 6.20
CA LEU A 92 11.57 7.27 6.44
C LEU A 92 11.99 8.41 7.38
N LYS A 93 12.86 8.11 8.33
CA LYS A 93 13.57 9.13 9.10
C LYS A 93 15.07 8.95 8.88
N SER A 94 15.79 10.06 8.74
CA SER A 94 17.23 10.01 8.52
C SER A 94 17.94 9.56 9.79
N ALA A 95 18.78 8.52 9.70
CA ALA A 95 19.61 8.06 10.81
C ALA A 95 20.62 9.14 11.28
N ALA A 96 20.88 10.17 10.45
CA ALA A 96 21.74 11.30 10.82
C ALA A 96 21.05 12.32 11.76
N ASP A 97 19.72 12.26 11.92
CA ASP A 97 19.00 13.10 12.87
C ASP A 97 18.98 12.41 14.23
N GLU A 98 19.68 12.98 15.22
CA GLU A 98 19.73 12.48 16.62
C GLU A 98 18.32 12.29 17.25
N LYS A 99 17.32 12.95 16.67
CA LYS A 99 15.92 12.82 17.07
C LYS A 99 15.13 11.87 16.18
N ALA A 100 15.76 11.25 15.17
CA ALA A 100 15.11 10.27 14.34
C ALA A 100 14.70 9.06 15.18
N THR A 101 13.42 8.74 15.16
CA THR A 101 12.89 7.58 15.88
C THR A 101 11.72 7.00 15.12
N LEU A 102 11.52 5.70 15.23
CA LEU A 102 10.32 5.03 14.69
C LEU A 102 9.04 5.71 15.19
N ARG A 103 9.03 6.25 16.41
CA ARG A 103 7.86 6.96 16.95
C ARG A 103 7.54 8.24 16.17
N ARG A 104 8.56 8.97 15.71
CA ARG A 104 8.34 10.18 14.89
C ARG A 104 7.80 9.82 13.52
N ALA A 105 8.31 8.75 12.90
CA ALA A 105 7.77 8.23 11.65
C ALA A 105 6.30 7.81 11.81
N PHE A 106 5.99 7.09 12.90
CA PHE A 106 4.59 6.75 13.23
C PHE A 106 3.70 7.98 13.38
N THR A 107 4.15 8.99 14.15
CA THR A 107 3.39 10.24 14.34
C THR A 107 3.14 10.94 13.01
N GLN A 108 4.09 10.90 12.09
CA GLN A 108 3.93 11.49 10.77
C GLN A 108 2.85 10.78 9.95
N ILE A 109 2.82 9.44 9.97
CA ILE A 109 1.73 8.67 9.34
C ILE A 109 0.37 9.05 9.95
N GLN A 110 0.28 9.22 11.28
CA GLN A 110 -0.99 9.66 11.89
C GLN A 110 -1.41 11.04 11.39
N ASN A 111 -0.47 11.98 11.24
CA ASN A 111 -0.74 13.30 10.69
C ASN A 111 -1.21 13.23 9.23
N TYR A 112 -0.67 12.33 8.42
CA TYR A 112 -1.11 12.12 7.05
C TYR A 112 -2.52 11.54 6.98
N LYS A 113 -2.85 10.57 7.83
CA LYS A 113 -4.22 10.01 7.93
C LYS A 113 -5.28 11.07 8.22
N ASN A 114 -4.92 12.05 9.06
CA ASN A 114 -5.84 13.15 9.39
C ASN A 114 -5.95 14.19 8.28
N ALA A 115 -4.90 14.39 7.49
CA ALA A 115 -4.83 15.46 6.50
C ALA A 115 -5.31 15.03 5.11
N VAL A 116 -5.02 13.79 4.70
CA VAL A 116 -5.33 13.21 3.38
C VAL A 116 -5.81 11.76 3.55
N PRO A 117 -6.96 11.56 4.21
CA PRO A 117 -7.44 10.22 4.56
C PRO A 117 -7.75 9.32 3.37
N SER A 118 -8.15 9.87 2.23
CA SER A 118 -8.67 9.09 1.11
C SER A 118 -7.65 8.09 0.52
N ILE A 119 -6.37 8.44 0.49
CA ILE A 119 -5.34 7.53 -0.03
C ILE A 119 -5.17 6.31 0.90
N PHE A 120 -5.44 6.45 2.20
CA PHE A 120 -5.31 5.38 3.18
C PHE A 120 -6.46 4.38 3.14
N TYR A 121 -7.56 4.68 2.46
CA TYR A 121 -8.65 3.72 2.27
C TYR A 121 -8.16 2.41 1.65
N TYR A 122 -7.12 2.47 0.82
CA TYR A 122 -6.55 1.35 0.09
C TYR A 122 -5.29 0.75 0.76
N ASN A 123 -4.90 1.26 1.94
CA ASN A 123 -3.68 0.82 2.59
C ASN A 123 -3.80 -0.59 3.16
N SER A 124 -2.81 -1.44 2.91
CA SER A 124 -2.69 -2.77 3.51
C SER A 124 -1.66 -2.79 4.63
N ILE A 125 -0.56 -2.05 4.49
CA ILE A 125 0.52 -2.05 5.47
C ILE A 125 1.20 -0.69 5.55
N CYS A 126 1.48 -0.25 6.78
CA CYS A 126 2.33 0.89 7.08
C CYS A 126 3.69 0.40 7.58
N ILE A 127 4.76 0.92 7.01
CA ILE A 127 6.14 0.64 7.41
C ILE A 127 6.76 1.95 7.89
N ILE A 128 7.45 1.90 9.01
CA ILE A 128 8.20 3.01 9.58
C ILE A 128 9.65 2.59 9.74
N THR A 129 10.59 3.46 9.40
CA THR A 129 12.02 3.18 9.57
C THR A 129 12.81 4.44 9.87
N ASP A 130 13.92 4.29 10.60
CA ASP A 130 14.89 5.35 10.87
C ASP A 130 16.24 5.10 10.18
N GLY A 131 16.26 4.12 9.25
CA GLY A 131 17.46 3.74 8.50
C GLY A 131 18.28 2.64 9.17
N ILE A 132 18.04 2.33 10.45
CA ILE A 132 18.68 1.24 11.21
C ILE A 132 17.63 0.18 11.52
N ASP A 133 16.54 0.62 12.14
CA ASP A 133 15.41 -0.22 12.48
C ASP A 133 14.23 0.02 11.55
N ALA A 134 13.45 -1.01 11.32
CA ALA A 134 12.19 -0.93 10.61
C ALA A 134 11.10 -1.69 11.37
N ALA A 135 9.88 -1.17 11.32
CA ALA A 135 8.73 -1.83 11.90
C ALA A 135 7.50 -1.66 11.02
N ALA A 136 6.63 -2.65 11.02
CA ALA A 136 5.45 -2.68 10.17
C ALA A 136 4.20 -3.03 10.96
N SER A 137 3.07 -2.48 10.54
CA SER A 137 1.76 -2.84 11.07
C SER A 137 0.63 -2.39 10.13
N SER A 138 -0.62 -2.72 10.51
CA SER A 138 -1.81 -2.26 9.81
C SER A 138 -2.10 -0.78 10.07
N LEU A 139 -2.98 -0.21 9.25
CA LEU A 139 -3.45 1.17 9.35
C LEU A 139 -4.00 1.55 10.73
N SER A 140 -4.76 0.64 11.35
CA SER A 140 -5.43 0.86 12.64
C SER A 140 -4.55 0.63 13.86
N ALA A 141 -3.34 0.09 13.68
CA ALA A 141 -2.49 -0.33 14.79
C ALA A 141 -1.95 0.87 15.58
N PRO A 142 -1.97 0.84 16.92
CA PRO A 142 -1.21 1.77 17.74
C PRO A 142 0.29 1.48 17.62
N PHE A 143 1.13 2.43 17.99
CA PHE A 143 2.59 2.29 17.91
C PHE A 143 3.12 1.02 18.58
N SER A 144 2.54 0.61 19.70
CA SER A 144 2.93 -0.60 20.45
C SER A 144 2.71 -1.92 19.69
N ARG A 145 1.98 -1.89 18.60
CA ARG A 145 1.71 -3.06 17.73
C ARG A 145 2.51 -3.05 16.43
N PHE A 146 3.38 -2.06 16.24
CA PHE A 146 4.35 -2.10 15.16
C PHE A 146 5.43 -3.13 15.48
N LEU A 147 5.48 -4.18 14.69
CA LEU A 147 6.42 -5.29 14.84
C LEU A 147 7.71 -4.98 14.11
N THR A 148 8.85 -5.18 14.78
CA THR A 148 10.16 -5.03 14.15
C THR A 148 10.28 -5.95 12.95
N TRP A 149 10.68 -5.38 11.82
CA TRP A 149 10.99 -6.12 10.61
C TRP A 149 12.30 -6.88 10.82
N LYS A 150 12.24 -8.19 10.77
CA LYS A 150 13.43 -9.04 10.90
C LYS A 150 13.86 -9.51 9.52
N ALA A 151 15.08 -9.18 9.13
CA ALA A 151 15.70 -9.81 7.97
C ALA A 151 16.07 -11.26 8.32
N PRO A 152 15.97 -12.22 7.38
CA PRO A 152 16.52 -13.56 7.57
C PRO A 152 18.01 -13.46 7.90
N SER A 153 18.48 -14.16 8.92
CA SER A 153 19.91 -14.23 9.20
C SER A 153 20.60 -15.04 8.10
N LYS A 154 21.68 -14.52 7.53
CA LYS A 154 22.44 -15.18 6.45
C LYS A 154 23.01 -16.56 6.83
N ASP A 155 22.95 -16.93 8.10
CA ASP A 155 23.59 -18.14 8.62
C ASP A 155 22.71 -19.41 8.52
N ASN A 156 21.43 -19.31 8.12
CA ASN A 156 20.52 -20.45 8.15
C ASN A 156 19.78 -20.78 6.85
N ASP A 157 20.08 -20.15 5.73
CA ASP A 157 19.35 -20.49 4.49
C ASP A 157 20.22 -20.42 3.24
N ALA A 158 20.79 -21.57 2.89
CA ALA A 158 21.46 -21.79 1.59
C ALA A 158 20.44 -21.96 0.43
N SER A 159 19.17 -21.65 0.65
CA SER A 159 18.06 -21.88 -0.30
C SER A 159 17.26 -20.61 -0.66
N ILE A 160 17.66 -19.41 -0.20
CA ILE A 160 17.01 -18.19 -0.68
C ILE A 160 17.57 -17.87 -2.06
N ALA A 161 16.70 -18.06 -3.06
CA ALA A 161 16.93 -17.73 -4.45
C ALA A 161 17.50 -16.31 -4.61
N GLU A 162 18.32 -16.15 -5.65
CA GLU A 162 18.94 -14.91 -6.11
C GLU A 162 18.04 -13.69 -5.91
N GLU A 163 18.61 -12.63 -5.33
CA GLU A 163 17.91 -11.36 -5.18
C GLU A 163 17.35 -10.92 -6.54
N PRO A 164 16.05 -10.58 -6.64
CA PRO A 164 15.50 -10.09 -7.88
C PRO A 164 16.26 -8.81 -8.28
N GLN A 165 16.89 -8.82 -9.43
CA GLN A 165 17.51 -7.63 -10.00
C GLN A 165 16.41 -6.65 -10.40
N PHE A 166 16.17 -5.63 -9.57
CA PHE A 166 15.31 -4.51 -9.95
C PHE A 166 16.05 -3.64 -10.96
N SER A 167 15.63 -3.69 -12.20
CA SER A 167 15.97 -2.64 -13.15
C SER A 167 15.21 -1.38 -12.77
N MET A 168 15.91 -0.30 -12.41
CA MET A 168 15.28 1.01 -12.29
C MET A 168 14.73 1.40 -13.66
N ALA A 169 13.41 1.55 -13.75
CA ALA A 169 12.81 2.13 -14.95
C ALA A 169 13.33 3.56 -15.09
N ALA A 170 14.01 3.82 -16.20
CA ALA A 170 14.46 5.15 -16.55
C ALA A 170 13.26 6.09 -16.69
N ASP A 171 13.43 7.32 -16.25
CA ASP A 171 12.54 8.48 -16.29
C ASP A 171 11.41 8.39 -17.31
N VAL A 172 10.16 8.40 -16.82
CA VAL A 172 8.99 8.69 -17.64
C VAL A 172 8.99 10.20 -17.85
N PRO A 173 9.11 10.72 -19.10
CA PRO A 173 9.00 12.15 -19.35
C PRO A 173 7.58 12.63 -18.99
N VAL A 174 7.52 13.78 -18.31
CA VAL A 174 6.32 14.53 -17.93
C VAL A 174 5.63 15.08 -19.17
#